data_fa0836f5c556a829fdc5fcd3085d5899
#
_entry.id   fa0836f5c556a829fdc5fcd3085d5899
#
_cell.length_a   1.000
_cell.length_b   1.000
_cell.length_c   1.000
_cell.angle_alpha   90.00
_cell.angle_beta   90.00
_cell.angle_gamma   90.00
#
_symmetry.space_group_name_H-M   'P 1'
#
loop_
_entity.id
_entity.type
_entity.pdbx_description
1 polymer ?
#
loop_
_entity_poly.entity_id
_entity_poly.type
_entity_poly.pdbx_seq_one_letter_code
_entity_poly.pdbx_strand_id
1 'polypeptide(L)' 'VADVIIEMKDYFVRYLKKGGILIISGIIEERMDEVIAAVESAGFSNPEPYVKEGWAAVKFTL' A
#
# COMPACT_ATOMS: atom_id res chain seq x y z
N VAL A 1 4.60 11.05 -0.75
CA VAL A 1 3.81 9.96 -1.33
C VAL A 1 3.11 9.13 -0.26
N ALA A 2 3.81 8.79 0.84
CA ALA A 2 3.20 7.98 1.89
C ALA A 2 1.95 8.63 2.49
N ASP A 3 1.97 9.93 2.75
CA ASP A 3 0.82 10.61 3.34
C ASP A 3 -0.38 10.59 2.40
N VAL A 4 -0.16 10.75 1.12
CA VAL A 4 -1.23 10.70 0.12
C VAL A 4 -1.87 9.32 0.09
N ILE A 5 -1.06 8.27 0.15
CA ILE A 5 -1.54 6.89 0.12
C ILE A 5 -2.35 6.58 1.37
N ILE A 6 -1.87 7.02 2.54
CA ILE A 6 -2.58 6.81 3.81
C ILE A 6 -3.94 7.50 3.77
N GLU A 7 -4.02 8.69 3.20
CA GLU A 7 -5.28 9.41 3.07
C GLU A 7 -6.23 8.76 2.07
N MET A 8 -5.69 8.14 1.02
CA MET A 8 -6.48 7.59 -0.07
C MET A 8 -6.81 6.10 0.08
N LYS A 9 -6.36 5.45 1.15
CA LYS A 9 -6.52 4.01 1.29
C LYS A 9 -7.97 3.53 1.15
N ASP A 10 -8.92 4.25 1.73
CA ASP A 10 -10.33 3.89 1.65
C ASP A 10 -10.90 4.12 0.26
N TYR A 11 -10.34 5.08 -0.47
CA TYR A 11 -10.72 5.36 -1.84
C TYR A 11 -10.37 4.18 -2.75
N PHE A 12 -9.22 3.57 -2.55
CA PHE A 12 -8.81 2.42 -3.37
C PHE A 12 -9.77 1.25 -3.24
N VAL A 13 -10.27 1.01 -2.03
CA VAL A 13 -11.23 -0.09 -1.78
C VAL A 13 -12.52 0.11 -2.59
N ARG A 14 -12.93 1.35 -2.79
CA ARG A 14 -14.18 1.66 -3.49
C ARG A 14 -14.13 1.35 -4.98
N TYR A 15 -12.94 1.33 -5.56
CA TYR A 15 -12.75 1.14 -7.00
C TYR A 15 -12.16 -0.21 -7.38
N LEU A 16 -11.73 -1.00 -6.41
CA LEU A 16 -11.18 -2.33 -6.66
C LEU A 16 -12.20 -3.38 -6.25
N LYS A 17 -12.32 -4.42 -7.06
CA LYS A 17 -13.13 -5.58 -6.73
C LYS A 17 -12.34 -6.48 -5.80
N LYS A 18 -13.03 -7.29 -5.00
CA LYS A 18 -12.40 -8.30 -4.17
C LYS A 18 -11.54 -9.20 -5.06
N GLY A 19 -10.32 -9.46 -4.62
CA GLY A 19 -9.32 -10.17 -5.41
C GLY A 19 -8.47 -9.27 -6.29
N GLY A 20 -8.80 -7.99 -6.38
CA GLY A 20 -8.02 -7.02 -7.14
C GLY A 20 -6.67 -6.75 -6.51
N ILE A 21 -5.75 -6.24 -7.31
CA ILE A 21 -4.36 -6.01 -6.91
C ILE A 21 -4.08 -4.52 -6.89
N LEU A 22 -3.46 -4.06 -5.81
CA LEU A 22 -2.99 -2.69 -5.66
C LEU A 22 -1.48 -2.69 -5.52
N ILE A 23 -0.79 -1.95 -6.37
CA ILE A 23 0.65 -1.79 -6.27
C ILE A 23 0.95 -0.33 -5.97
N ILE A 24 1.70 -0.09 -4.89
CA ILE A 24 2.09 1.24 -4.48
C ILE A 24 3.62 1.31 -4.52
N SER A 25 4.17 2.33 -5.17
CA SER A 25 5.61 2.51 -5.28
C SER A 25 5.99 3.94 -4.90
N GLY A 26 7.30 4.21 -4.84
CA GLY A 26 7.79 5.53 -4.48
C GLY A 26 7.68 5.83 -2.99
N ILE A 27 7.66 4.81 -2.15
CA ILE A 27 7.60 4.97 -0.70
C ILE A 27 9.02 5.02 -0.15
N ILE A 28 9.29 5.98 0.74
CA ILE A 28 10.55 5.97 1.47
C ILE A 28 10.55 4.74 2.39
N GLU A 29 11.64 3.99 2.39
CA GLU A 29 11.72 2.73 3.14
C GLU A 29 11.30 2.89 4.60
N GLU A 30 11.70 3.99 5.24
CA GLU A 30 11.40 4.26 6.63
C GLU A 30 9.92 4.39 6.94
N ARG A 31 9.10 4.66 5.92
CA ARG A 31 7.65 4.78 6.09
C ARG A 31 6.87 3.59 5.54
N MET A 32 7.56 2.56 5.07
CA MET A 32 6.93 1.40 4.47
C MET A 32 5.96 0.70 5.43
N ASP A 33 6.39 0.44 6.67
CA ASP A 33 5.56 -0.25 7.64
C ASP A 33 4.30 0.53 7.98
N GLU A 34 4.40 1.85 8.06
CA GLU A 34 3.26 2.73 8.30
C GLU A 34 2.25 2.63 7.16
N VAL A 35 2.73 2.65 5.93
CA VAL A 35 1.87 2.53 4.74
C VAL A 35 1.19 1.17 4.70
N ILE A 36 1.93 0.09 4.98
CA ILE A 36 1.38 -1.26 4.99
C ILE A 36 0.25 -1.35 6.02
N ALA A 37 0.48 -0.86 7.24
CA ALA A 37 -0.54 -0.90 8.28
C ALA A 37 -1.78 -0.13 7.89
N ALA A 38 -1.62 1.06 7.29
CA ALA A 38 -2.74 1.88 6.87
C ALA A 38 -3.56 1.20 5.77
N VAL A 39 -2.90 0.63 4.77
CA VAL A 39 -3.58 -0.04 3.66
C VAL A 39 -4.27 -1.32 4.13
N GLU A 40 -3.63 -2.08 5.03
CA GLU A 40 -4.27 -3.25 5.61
C GLU A 40 -5.51 -2.89 6.41
N SER A 41 -5.50 -1.76 7.11
CA SER A 41 -6.67 -1.31 7.87
C SER A 41 -7.87 -1.02 7.00
N ALA A 42 -7.65 -0.76 5.72
CA ALA A 42 -8.73 -0.51 4.74
C ALA A 42 -9.29 -1.80 4.14
N GLY A 43 -8.70 -2.97 4.45
CA GLY A 43 -9.20 -4.26 4.00
C GLY A 43 -8.28 -5.01 3.04
N PHE A 44 -7.15 -4.43 2.67
CA PHE A 44 -6.17 -5.11 1.83
C PHE A 44 -5.37 -6.13 2.64
N SER A 45 -4.84 -7.14 1.96
CA SER A 45 -4.08 -8.21 2.60
C SER A 45 -2.89 -8.62 1.74
N ASN A 46 -2.12 -9.58 2.25
CA ASN A 46 -0.97 -10.17 1.57
C ASN A 46 0.04 -9.14 1.05
N PRO A 47 0.55 -8.25 1.92
CA PRO A 47 1.55 -7.28 1.48
C PRO A 47 2.83 -7.98 1.02
N GLU A 48 3.29 -7.63 -0.17
CA GLU A 48 4.54 -8.15 -0.73
C GLU A 48 5.47 -6.96 -0.97
N PRO A 49 6.35 -6.66 -0.04
CA PRO A 49 7.24 -5.51 -0.16
C PRO A 49 8.46 -5.79 -1.02
N TYR A 50 8.92 -4.75 -1.70
CA TYR A 50 10.18 -4.74 -2.44
C TYR A 50 10.91 -3.48 -2.05
N VAL A 51 12.15 -3.62 -1.62
CA VAL A 51 12.96 -2.48 -1.19
C VAL A 51 14.22 -2.44 -2.04
N LYS A 52 14.56 -1.26 -2.54
CA LYS A 52 15.77 -1.04 -3.31
C LYS A 52 16.25 0.39 -3.08
N GLU A 53 17.49 0.53 -2.63
CA GLU A 53 18.17 1.81 -2.50
C GLU A 53 17.35 2.85 -1.72
N GLY A 54 16.75 2.42 -0.60
CA GLY A 54 16.00 3.31 0.28
C GLY A 54 14.57 3.59 -0.16
N TRP A 55 14.14 3.04 -1.29
CA TRP A 55 12.77 3.16 -1.79
C TRP A 55 12.05 1.83 -1.72
N ALA A 56 10.77 1.90 -1.48
CA ALA A 56 9.94 0.71 -1.36
C ALA A 56 8.75 0.73 -2.30
N ALA A 57 8.33 -0.46 -2.70
CA ALA A 57 7.07 -0.69 -3.36
C ALA A 57 6.39 -1.85 -2.65
N VAL A 58 5.06 -1.84 -2.58
CA VAL A 58 4.31 -2.92 -1.94
C VAL A 58 3.13 -3.29 -2.80
N LYS A 59 2.94 -4.60 -2.97
CA LYS A 59 1.80 -5.16 -3.67
C LYS A 59 0.82 -5.70 -2.63
N PHE A 60 -0.45 -5.35 -2.78
CA PHE A 60 -1.53 -5.81 -1.90
C PHE A 60 -2.60 -6.53 -2.71
N THR A 61 -3.37 -7.35 -2.04
CA THR A 61 -4.56 -8.00 -2.62
C THR A 61 -5.79 -7.58 -1.82
N LEU A 62 -6.87 -7.27 -2.51
CA LEU A 62 -8.14 -6.92 -1.84
C LEU A 62 -8.99 -8.17 -1.57
#